data_8e1e8b660e947e693f3dd7fae88999c1
#
_entry.id   8e1e8b660e947e693f3dd7fae88999c1
#
_cell.length_a   1.000
_cell.length_b   1.000
_cell.length_c   1.000
_cell.angle_alpha   90.00
_cell.angle_beta   90.00
_cell.angle_gamma   90.00
#
_symmetry.space_group_name_H-M   'P 1'
#
loop_
_entity.id
_entity.type
_entity.pdbx_description
1 polymer ?
#
loop_
_entity_poly.entity_id
_entity_poly.type
_entity_poly.pdbx_seq_one_letter_code
_entity_poly.pdbx_strand_id
1 'polypeptide(L)'
;MSGGREAFPARLSFVLPFSLSRERIGRARFRRRGATPMIKSFGGKQPQIHPTAYVAETATVIGDVTIGRESSVWFGAVVRGDVFWIKIGDRTNVQDGTVIHVSNGTHPTVLEDEVTVGHNVTLHGCHVERGCLVGMGSIVMDAARIGAQSIVAAGALVSPGTIVPPRSLVLGVPARVKRQLTDEEVAGLEQFWKNYVGYVQQYKAEDAAAAAAAPASS
;
A
#
# COMPACT_ATOMS: atom_id res chain seq x y z
N MET A 1 10.30 52.89 -35.72
CA MET A 1 9.36 51.75 -35.85
C MET A 1 9.06 51.30 -34.45
N SER A 2 7.85 51.63 -33.98
CA SER A 2 7.37 51.48 -32.62
C SER A 2 6.80 50.07 -32.41
N GLY A 3 7.41 49.32 -31.52
CA GLY A 3 6.91 48.01 -31.08
C GLY A 3 5.95 48.20 -29.91
N GLY A 4 4.66 47.98 -30.16
CA GLY A 4 3.62 48.04 -29.15
C GLY A 4 3.73 46.85 -28.19
N ARG A 5 3.68 47.13 -26.89
CA ARG A 5 3.49 46.13 -25.80
C ARG A 5 1.98 45.95 -25.64
N GLU A 6 1.46 44.78 -25.97
CA GLU A 6 0.12 44.38 -25.59
C GLU A 6 0.02 44.16 -24.08
N ALA A 7 -0.90 44.87 -23.45
CA ALA A 7 -1.19 44.73 -22.03
C ALA A 7 -2.16 43.58 -21.81
N PHE A 8 -1.79 42.66 -20.88
CA PHE A 8 -2.69 41.61 -20.38
C PHE A 8 -3.85 42.21 -19.57
N PRO A 9 -5.09 41.76 -19.75
CA PRO A 9 -6.22 42.27 -18.99
C PRO A 9 -6.20 41.81 -17.54
N ALA A 10 -6.67 42.71 -16.66
CA ALA A 10 -6.70 42.60 -15.22
C ALA A 10 -7.49 41.38 -14.72
N ARG A 11 -7.00 40.82 -13.62
CA ARG A 11 -7.60 39.73 -12.83
C ARG A 11 -9.03 40.08 -12.41
N LEU A 12 -10.00 39.28 -12.81
CA LEU A 12 -11.32 39.24 -12.18
C LEU A 12 -11.20 38.47 -10.86
N SER A 13 -11.23 39.23 -9.74
CA SER A 13 -11.40 38.66 -8.41
C SER A 13 -12.89 38.39 -8.17
N PHE A 14 -13.33 37.18 -8.36
CA PHE A 14 -14.63 36.71 -7.86
C PHE A 14 -14.46 36.30 -6.40
N VAL A 15 -14.70 37.21 -5.48
CA VAL A 15 -14.88 36.91 -4.05
C VAL A 15 -16.38 36.67 -3.85
N LEU A 16 -16.78 35.40 -3.79
CA LEU A 16 -18.10 35.03 -3.27
C LEU A 16 -18.06 35.04 -1.75
N PRO A 17 -18.99 35.73 -1.07
CA PRO A 17 -19.07 35.63 0.39
C PRO A 17 -19.68 34.26 0.76
N PHE A 18 -18.82 33.29 1.11
CA PHE A 18 -19.27 32.05 1.73
C PHE A 18 -19.53 32.33 3.21
N SER A 19 -20.77 32.65 3.56
CA SER A 19 -21.26 32.60 4.93
C SER A 19 -21.47 31.14 5.30
N LEU A 20 -20.48 30.51 5.95
CA LEU A 20 -20.65 29.22 6.58
C LEU A 20 -21.42 29.43 7.90
N SER A 21 -22.75 29.26 7.87
CA SER A 21 -23.49 28.97 9.06
C SER A 21 -22.94 27.66 9.64
N ARG A 22 -22.38 27.73 10.87
CA ARG A 22 -21.96 26.54 11.63
C ARG A 22 -23.22 25.76 12.05
N GLU A 23 -23.82 25.03 11.13
CA GLU A 23 -24.73 23.96 11.51
C GLU A 23 -23.92 22.95 12.33
N ARG A 24 -24.37 22.69 13.53
CA ARG A 24 -23.81 21.63 14.36
C ARG A 24 -24.06 20.32 13.60
N ILE A 25 -23.03 19.79 12.95
CA ILE A 25 -23.03 18.43 12.43
C ILE A 25 -23.25 17.54 13.65
N GLY A 26 -24.47 17.02 13.80
CA GLY A 26 -24.81 16.09 14.85
C GLY A 26 -23.86 14.91 14.75
N ARG A 27 -23.26 14.50 15.88
CA ARG A 27 -22.44 13.30 15.94
C ARG A 27 -23.30 12.11 15.52
N ALA A 28 -23.22 11.71 14.27
CA ALA A 28 -23.81 10.47 13.81
C ALA A 28 -23.21 9.34 14.67
N ARG A 29 -24.03 8.67 15.48
CA ARG A 29 -23.63 7.44 16.16
C ARG A 29 -23.55 6.36 15.08
N PHE A 30 -22.37 6.24 14.46
CA PHE A 30 -22.06 5.12 13.60
C PHE A 30 -22.04 3.86 14.47
N ARG A 31 -23.08 3.03 14.38
CA ARG A 31 -23.05 1.67 14.90
C ARG A 31 -22.13 0.87 13.98
N ARG A 32 -20.85 0.76 14.32
CA ARG A 32 -19.98 -0.24 13.72
C ARG A 32 -20.46 -1.62 14.19
N ARG A 33 -21.14 -2.38 13.34
CA ARG A 33 -21.04 -3.83 13.42
C ARG A 33 -19.58 -4.09 13.06
N GLY A 34 -18.82 -4.78 13.93
CA GLY A 34 -17.42 -5.10 13.66
C GLY A 34 -17.30 -5.82 12.32
N ALA A 35 -16.94 -5.07 11.28
CA ALA A 35 -16.59 -5.68 10.00
C ALA A 35 -15.30 -6.44 10.24
N THR A 36 -15.26 -7.70 9.85
CA THR A 36 -14.06 -8.54 9.88
C THR A 36 -13.48 -8.62 8.48
N PRO A 37 -12.14 -8.67 8.34
CA PRO A 37 -11.52 -8.82 7.03
C PRO A 37 -12.02 -10.08 6.32
N MET A 38 -12.10 -10.04 5.00
CA MET A 38 -12.47 -11.20 4.21
C MET A 38 -11.26 -12.14 4.08
N ILE A 39 -11.18 -13.13 4.96
CA ILE A 39 -10.18 -14.20 4.88
C ILE A 39 -10.85 -15.42 4.29
N LYS A 40 -10.42 -15.88 3.08
CA LYS A 40 -11.09 -16.95 2.36
C LYS A 40 -10.11 -18.02 1.89
N SER A 41 -10.46 -19.28 2.13
CA SER A 41 -9.77 -20.43 1.55
C SER A 41 -10.09 -20.57 0.05
N PHE A 42 -9.14 -21.07 -0.72
CA PHE A 42 -9.33 -21.45 -2.12
C PHE A 42 -8.50 -22.70 -2.45
N GLY A 43 -9.07 -23.66 -3.18
CA GLY A 43 -8.36 -24.89 -3.58
C GLY A 43 -7.77 -25.69 -2.41
N GLY A 44 -8.42 -25.69 -1.24
CA GLY A 44 -7.92 -26.35 -0.02
C GLY A 44 -6.79 -25.60 0.70
N LYS A 45 -6.36 -24.45 0.19
CA LYS A 45 -5.35 -23.57 0.82
C LYS A 45 -6.04 -22.47 1.61
N GLN A 46 -5.55 -22.20 2.81
CA GLN A 46 -6.04 -21.14 3.69
C GLN A 46 -4.90 -20.15 4.00
N PRO A 47 -5.19 -18.84 4.01
CA PRO A 47 -4.20 -17.85 4.40
C PRO A 47 -3.60 -18.12 5.78
N GLN A 48 -2.27 -18.03 5.86
CA GLN A 48 -1.49 -18.17 7.09
C GLN A 48 -1.02 -16.79 7.54
N ILE A 49 -1.70 -16.25 8.54
CA ILE A 49 -1.47 -14.87 9.00
C ILE A 49 -0.87 -14.94 10.40
N HIS A 50 0.31 -14.33 10.59
CA HIS A 50 0.95 -14.31 11.90
C HIS A 50 0.04 -13.55 12.91
N PRO A 51 -0.09 -14.00 14.18
CA PRO A 51 -0.99 -13.37 15.17
C PRO A 51 -0.71 -11.90 15.46
N THR A 52 0.53 -11.43 15.25
CA THR A 52 0.88 -10.01 15.41
C THR A 52 0.60 -9.17 14.16
N ALA A 53 0.31 -9.79 13.01
CA ALA A 53 -0.06 -9.05 11.81
C ALA A 53 -1.41 -8.34 11.97
N TYR A 54 -1.65 -7.35 11.12
CA TYR A 54 -2.90 -6.61 11.06
C TYR A 54 -3.52 -6.73 9.67
N VAL A 55 -4.80 -7.04 9.60
CA VAL A 55 -5.58 -7.03 8.36
C VAL A 55 -6.81 -6.16 8.61
N ALA A 56 -6.90 -5.05 7.89
CA ALA A 56 -8.01 -4.10 8.03
C ALA A 56 -9.34 -4.75 7.64
N GLU A 57 -10.45 -4.31 8.24
CA GLU A 57 -11.78 -4.91 8.11
C GLU A 57 -12.32 -4.93 6.66
N THR A 58 -11.82 -4.08 5.77
CA THR A 58 -12.21 -4.06 4.34
C THR A 58 -11.18 -4.72 3.42
N ALA A 59 -10.07 -5.23 3.98
CA ALA A 59 -9.09 -5.97 3.22
C ALA A 59 -9.57 -7.40 2.90
N THR A 60 -9.07 -7.94 1.81
CA THR A 60 -9.41 -9.28 1.34
C THR A 60 -8.15 -10.11 1.16
N VAL A 61 -8.08 -11.29 1.80
CA VAL A 61 -6.95 -12.24 1.68
C VAL A 61 -7.48 -13.62 1.31
N ILE A 62 -7.03 -14.18 0.18
CA ILE A 62 -7.60 -15.40 -0.41
C ILE A 62 -6.50 -16.41 -0.76
N GLY A 63 -6.70 -17.68 -0.41
CA GLY A 63 -5.94 -18.82 -0.91
C GLY A 63 -4.58 -19.01 -0.24
N ASP A 64 -3.57 -19.39 -1.02
CA ASP A 64 -2.21 -19.70 -0.55
C ASP A 64 -1.40 -18.42 -0.28
N VAL A 65 -1.67 -17.78 0.85
CA VAL A 65 -1.04 -16.53 1.27
C VAL A 65 -0.39 -16.71 2.63
N THR A 66 0.86 -16.29 2.77
CA THR A 66 1.54 -16.20 4.07
C THR A 66 1.84 -14.74 4.39
N ILE A 67 1.50 -14.28 5.61
CA ILE A 67 1.77 -12.92 6.11
C ILE A 67 2.58 -13.00 7.40
N GLY A 68 3.75 -12.37 7.40
CA GLY A 68 4.75 -12.38 8.48
C GLY A 68 4.38 -11.50 9.68
N ARG A 69 5.29 -11.48 10.65
CA ARG A 69 5.14 -10.76 11.93
C ARG A 69 5.08 -9.25 11.71
N GLU A 70 4.20 -8.58 12.48
CA GLU A 70 4.06 -7.12 12.48
C GLU A 70 3.79 -6.50 11.10
N SER A 71 3.42 -7.34 10.13
CA SER A 71 3.03 -6.90 8.80
C SER A 71 1.58 -6.47 8.78
N SER A 72 1.22 -5.64 7.79
CA SER A 72 -0.12 -5.07 7.73
C SER A 72 -0.67 -5.02 6.31
N VAL A 73 -1.97 -5.33 6.18
CA VAL A 73 -2.75 -5.21 4.95
C VAL A 73 -3.90 -4.24 5.21
N TRP A 74 -3.91 -3.12 4.49
CA TRP A 74 -4.75 -1.97 4.79
C TRP A 74 -6.05 -1.97 3.99
N PHE A 75 -6.86 -0.92 4.17
CA PHE A 75 -8.24 -0.86 3.72
C PHE A 75 -8.40 -1.06 2.22
N GLY A 76 -9.31 -1.93 1.83
CA GLY A 76 -9.61 -2.22 0.43
C GLY A 76 -8.51 -2.94 -0.35
N ALA A 77 -7.38 -3.30 0.30
CA ALA A 77 -6.35 -4.09 -0.36
C ALA A 77 -6.82 -5.53 -0.62
N VAL A 78 -6.39 -6.10 -1.75
CA VAL A 78 -6.71 -7.47 -2.15
C VAL A 78 -5.43 -8.27 -2.34
N VAL A 79 -5.24 -9.33 -1.54
CA VAL A 79 -4.11 -10.26 -1.63
C VAL A 79 -4.68 -11.63 -2.00
N ARG A 80 -4.53 -12.02 -3.29
CA ARG A 80 -5.20 -13.21 -3.83
C ARG A 80 -4.20 -14.22 -4.40
N GLY A 81 -3.92 -15.25 -3.59
CA GLY A 81 -3.08 -16.41 -3.94
C GLY A 81 -3.91 -17.64 -4.30
N ASP A 82 -4.81 -17.51 -5.28
CA ASP A 82 -5.75 -18.58 -5.66
C ASP A 82 -5.18 -19.55 -6.69
N VAL A 83 -4.35 -19.08 -7.60
CA VAL A 83 -3.75 -19.89 -8.67
C VAL A 83 -2.26 -20.16 -8.49
N PHE A 84 -1.62 -19.50 -7.53
CA PHE A 84 -0.28 -19.76 -7.02
C PHE A 84 -0.12 -19.09 -5.65
N TRP A 85 1.07 -19.12 -5.04
CA TRP A 85 1.28 -18.64 -3.69
C TRP A 85 1.81 -17.20 -3.61
N ILE A 86 1.49 -16.53 -2.49
CA ILE A 86 1.99 -15.20 -2.12
C ILE A 86 2.68 -15.31 -0.77
N LYS A 87 3.86 -14.68 -0.64
CA LYS A 87 4.54 -14.52 0.64
C LYS A 87 4.80 -13.06 0.94
N ILE A 88 4.36 -12.61 2.10
CA ILE A 88 4.63 -11.29 2.67
C ILE A 88 5.47 -11.52 3.93
N GLY A 89 6.68 -10.95 3.95
CA GLY A 89 7.65 -11.06 5.04
C GLY A 89 7.24 -10.34 6.31
N ASP A 90 8.18 -10.17 7.23
CA ASP A 90 7.96 -9.48 8.51
C ASP A 90 8.00 -7.95 8.35
N ARG A 91 7.24 -7.21 9.15
CA ARG A 91 7.20 -5.72 9.15
C ARG A 91 6.95 -5.09 7.78
N THR A 92 6.29 -5.80 6.90
CA THR A 92 5.94 -5.37 5.54
C THR A 92 4.50 -4.84 5.53
N ASN A 93 4.29 -3.68 4.90
CA ASN A 93 2.97 -3.08 4.83
C ASN A 93 2.45 -3.00 3.39
N VAL A 94 1.18 -3.37 3.20
CA VAL A 94 0.45 -3.30 1.93
C VAL A 94 -0.68 -2.30 2.11
N GLN A 95 -0.53 -1.11 1.52
CA GLN A 95 -1.41 0.01 1.77
C GLN A 95 -2.72 -0.06 0.97
N ASP A 96 -3.60 0.90 1.26
CA ASP A 96 -4.99 0.92 0.82
C ASP A 96 -5.15 0.74 -0.69
N GLY A 97 -6.14 -0.06 -1.08
CA GLY A 97 -6.50 -0.29 -2.48
C GLY A 97 -5.47 -1.07 -3.31
N THR A 98 -4.37 -1.52 -2.71
CA THR A 98 -3.34 -2.30 -3.41
C THR A 98 -3.85 -3.69 -3.79
N VAL A 99 -3.50 -4.14 -5.00
CA VAL A 99 -3.83 -5.48 -5.49
C VAL A 99 -2.55 -6.30 -5.66
N ILE A 100 -2.52 -7.47 -5.00
CA ILE A 100 -1.44 -8.45 -5.14
C ILE A 100 -2.02 -9.75 -5.71
N HIS A 101 -1.48 -10.18 -6.85
CA HIS A 101 -1.87 -11.41 -7.49
C HIS A 101 -0.66 -12.17 -8.06
N VAL A 102 -0.90 -13.25 -8.74
CA VAL A 102 0.12 -14.23 -9.18
C VAL A 102 -0.22 -14.80 -10.54
N SER A 103 0.79 -15.29 -11.28
CA SER A 103 0.57 -16.07 -12.50
C SER A 103 0.45 -17.56 -12.18
N ASN A 104 -0.54 -18.20 -12.78
CA ASN A 104 -0.89 -19.61 -12.55
C ASN A 104 0.33 -20.54 -12.66
N GLY A 105 0.74 -21.12 -11.53
CA GLY A 105 1.79 -22.12 -11.43
C GLY A 105 3.21 -21.67 -11.84
N THR A 106 3.42 -20.39 -12.19
CA THR A 106 4.70 -19.92 -12.76
C THR A 106 5.38 -18.82 -11.98
N HIS A 107 4.67 -17.73 -11.65
CA HIS A 107 5.26 -16.57 -10.99
C HIS A 107 4.49 -16.25 -9.71
N PRO A 108 5.04 -16.65 -8.53
CA PRO A 108 4.50 -16.24 -7.24
C PRO A 108 4.80 -14.77 -6.99
N THR A 109 4.12 -14.15 -6.05
CA THR A 109 4.51 -12.82 -5.57
C THR A 109 5.17 -12.93 -4.20
N VAL A 110 6.38 -12.37 -4.08
CA VAL A 110 7.17 -12.36 -2.86
C VAL A 110 7.48 -10.93 -2.46
N LEU A 111 7.08 -10.55 -1.27
CA LEU A 111 7.55 -9.36 -0.58
C LEU A 111 8.41 -9.84 0.59
N GLU A 112 9.67 -9.45 0.62
CA GLU A 112 10.54 -9.76 1.75
C GLU A 112 10.20 -8.88 2.96
N ASP A 113 11.07 -8.88 3.97
CA ASP A 113 10.86 -8.11 5.19
C ASP A 113 11.01 -6.61 4.96
N GLU A 114 10.28 -5.81 5.77
CA GLU A 114 10.45 -4.36 5.81
C GLU A 114 10.12 -3.64 4.49
N VAL A 115 9.33 -4.27 3.62
CA VAL A 115 8.86 -3.65 2.38
C VAL A 115 7.67 -2.73 2.66
N THR A 116 7.71 -1.54 2.09
CA THR A 116 6.56 -0.62 2.07
C THR A 116 5.95 -0.60 0.68
N VAL A 117 4.70 -1.06 0.57
CA VAL A 117 3.90 -0.98 -0.67
C VAL A 117 2.88 0.13 -0.52
N GLY A 118 3.02 1.19 -1.29
CA GLY A 118 2.16 2.37 -1.28
C GLY A 118 0.74 2.10 -1.75
N HIS A 119 -0.14 3.12 -1.62
CA HIS A 119 -1.55 3.01 -1.98
C HIS A 119 -1.76 2.72 -3.46
N ASN A 120 -2.79 1.93 -3.79
CA ASN A 120 -3.21 1.61 -5.16
C ASN A 120 -2.10 1.01 -6.04
N VAL A 121 -1.18 0.27 -5.47
CA VAL A 121 -0.13 -0.45 -6.21
C VAL A 121 -0.70 -1.73 -6.79
N THR A 122 -0.20 -2.17 -7.96
CA THR A 122 -0.45 -3.50 -8.49
C THR A 122 0.86 -4.31 -8.51
N LEU A 123 0.88 -5.44 -7.80
CA LEU A 123 1.97 -6.40 -7.81
C LEU A 123 1.48 -7.72 -8.40
N HIS A 124 2.13 -8.19 -9.45
CA HIS A 124 1.71 -9.40 -10.12
C HIS A 124 2.92 -10.27 -10.44
N GLY A 125 3.02 -11.46 -9.82
CA GLY A 125 4.04 -12.44 -10.12
C GLY A 125 5.49 -11.96 -9.95
N CYS A 126 5.77 -11.06 -9.00
CA CYS A 126 7.05 -10.37 -8.86
C CYS A 126 7.73 -10.64 -7.51
N HIS A 127 8.99 -10.27 -7.41
CA HIS A 127 9.77 -10.36 -6.18
C HIS A 127 10.32 -8.99 -5.78
N VAL A 128 9.94 -8.52 -4.59
CA VAL A 128 10.41 -7.28 -3.99
C VAL A 128 11.26 -7.63 -2.78
N GLU A 129 12.56 -7.33 -2.87
CA GLU A 129 13.51 -7.62 -1.82
C GLU A 129 13.39 -6.66 -0.64
N ARG A 130 14.07 -7.03 0.46
CA ARG A 130 13.99 -6.36 1.76
C ARG A 130 14.17 -4.85 1.69
N GLY A 131 13.41 -4.13 2.51
CA GLY A 131 13.57 -2.70 2.75
C GLY A 131 13.22 -1.81 1.56
N CYS A 132 12.54 -2.32 0.54
CA CYS A 132 12.12 -1.53 -0.62
C CYS A 132 10.92 -0.65 -0.32
N LEU A 133 10.85 0.49 -1.03
CA LEU A 133 9.65 1.32 -1.12
C LEU A 133 9.07 1.21 -2.53
N VAL A 134 7.85 0.68 -2.63
CA VAL A 134 7.07 0.65 -3.87
C VAL A 134 6.07 1.80 -3.82
N GLY A 135 6.30 2.83 -4.62
CA GLY A 135 5.54 4.09 -4.60
C GLY A 135 4.10 3.92 -5.08
N MET A 136 3.23 4.81 -4.60
CA MET A 136 1.78 4.81 -4.86
C MET A 136 1.45 4.71 -6.36
N GLY A 137 0.46 3.88 -6.69
CA GLY A 137 -0.05 3.73 -8.05
C GLY A 137 0.93 3.08 -9.03
N SER A 138 2.07 2.55 -8.58
CA SER A 138 3.01 1.83 -9.45
C SER A 138 2.50 0.42 -9.78
N ILE A 139 3.04 -0.14 -10.87
CA ILE A 139 2.72 -1.49 -11.33
C ILE A 139 4.03 -2.26 -11.47
N VAL A 140 4.12 -3.44 -10.85
CA VAL A 140 5.27 -4.33 -10.97
C VAL A 140 4.78 -5.68 -11.49
N MET A 141 5.28 -6.06 -12.68
CA MET A 141 4.78 -7.18 -13.45
C MET A 141 5.57 -8.47 -13.23
N ASP A 142 5.08 -9.57 -13.85
CA ASP A 142 5.60 -10.92 -13.71
C ASP A 142 7.11 -11.03 -13.90
N ALA A 143 7.74 -11.89 -13.10
CA ALA A 143 9.18 -12.15 -13.10
C ALA A 143 10.06 -10.92 -12.87
N ALA A 144 9.48 -9.74 -12.60
CA ALA A 144 10.27 -8.59 -12.19
C ALA A 144 10.86 -8.79 -10.79
N ARG A 145 12.09 -8.38 -10.59
CA ARG A 145 12.80 -8.43 -9.31
C ARG A 145 13.30 -7.03 -8.93
N ILE A 146 12.87 -6.55 -7.78
CA ILE A 146 13.31 -5.27 -7.23
C ILE A 146 14.35 -5.55 -6.15
N GLY A 147 15.60 -5.22 -6.43
CA GLY A 147 16.72 -5.43 -5.53
C GLY A 147 16.59 -4.63 -4.24
N ALA A 148 17.15 -5.16 -3.15
CA ALA A 148 16.98 -4.65 -1.79
C ALA A 148 17.22 -3.14 -1.65
N GLN A 149 16.48 -2.51 -0.74
CA GLN A 149 16.62 -1.10 -0.40
C GLN A 149 16.49 -0.16 -1.62
N SER A 150 15.64 -0.52 -2.58
CA SER A 150 15.34 0.29 -3.77
C SER A 150 14.03 1.03 -3.64
N ILE A 151 13.87 2.09 -4.42
CA ILE A 151 12.65 2.86 -4.56
C ILE A 151 12.09 2.67 -5.97
N VAL A 152 10.89 2.14 -6.08
CA VAL A 152 10.05 2.26 -7.27
C VAL A 152 9.21 3.51 -7.09
N ALA A 153 9.40 4.51 -7.94
CA ALA A 153 8.70 5.79 -7.82
C ALA A 153 7.19 5.64 -8.08
N ALA A 154 6.41 6.57 -7.54
CA ALA A 154 4.96 6.59 -7.75
C ALA A 154 4.61 6.60 -9.24
N GLY A 155 3.59 5.81 -9.63
CA GLY A 155 3.11 5.68 -11.00
C GLY A 155 4.06 4.97 -11.97
N ALA A 156 5.18 4.40 -11.52
CA ALA A 156 6.11 3.68 -12.39
C ALA A 156 5.52 2.34 -12.86
N LEU A 157 5.83 1.95 -14.12
CA LEU A 157 5.48 0.64 -14.67
C LEU A 157 6.74 -0.20 -14.86
N VAL A 158 6.99 -1.13 -13.96
CA VAL A 158 8.08 -2.11 -14.07
C VAL A 158 7.63 -3.28 -14.94
N SER A 159 8.17 -3.36 -16.15
CA SER A 159 7.81 -4.36 -17.14
C SER A 159 8.19 -5.78 -16.71
N PRO A 160 7.54 -6.83 -17.27
CA PRO A 160 7.86 -8.21 -16.96
C PRO A 160 9.36 -8.54 -17.13
N GLY A 161 9.91 -9.38 -16.25
CA GLY A 161 11.29 -9.84 -16.30
C GLY A 161 12.34 -8.77 -15.99
N THR A 162 11.95 -7.56 -15.61
CA THR A 162 12.90 -6.49 -15.27
C THR A 162 13.66 -6.83 -13.98
N ILE A 163 14.98 -6.79 -14.04
CA ILE A 163 15.86 -6.94 -12.86
C ILE A 163 16.40 -5.57 -12.46
N VAL A 164 15.99 -5.11 -11.31
CA VAL A 164 16.47 -3.85 -10.70
C VAL A 164 17.57 -4.17 -9.71
N PRO A 165 18.77 -3.61 -9.84
CA PRO A 165 19.84 -3.78 -8.87
C PRO A 165 19.45 -3.22 -7.48
N PRO A 166 20.04 -3.70 -6.38
CA PRO A 166 19.83 -3.11 -5.06
C PRO A 166 20.15 -1.61 -5.01
N ARG A 167 19.53 -0.90 -4.09
CA ARG A 167 19.75 0.53 -3.81
C ARG A 167 19.51 1.45 -5.03
N SER A 168 18.52 1.12 -5.84
CA SER A 168 18.22 1.84 -7.09
C SER A 168 16.97 2.70 -6.97
N LEU A 169 17.01 3.90 -7.58
CA LEU A 169 15.79 4.66 -7.89
C LEU A 169 15.31 4.27 -9.29
N VAL A 170 14.08 3.76 -9.35
CA VAL A 170 13.42 3.32 -10.59
C VAL A 170 12.18 4.17 -10.85
N LEU A 171 12.02 4.71 -12.05
CA LEU A 171 10.88 5.54 -12.39
C LEU A 171 10.54 5.49 -13.88
N GLY A 172 9.33 5.91 -14.23
CA GLY A 172 8.84 6.07 -15.60
C GLY A 172 7.92 4.95 -16.09
N VAL A 173 7.41 5.10 -17.32
CA VAL A 173 6.54 4.15 -18.03
C VAL A 173 7.07 4.00 -19.47
N PRO A 174 7.76 2.89 -19.78
CA PRO A 174 8.24 1.83 -18.90
C PRO A 174 9.33 2.31 -17.94
N ALA A 175 9.37 1.73 -16.75
CA ALA A 175 10.30 2.11 -15.70
C ALA A 175 11.76 1.76 -16.05
N ARG A 176 12.68 2.62 -15.65
CA ARG A 176 14.13 2.42 -15.82
C ARG A 176 14.85 2.84 -14.54
N VAL A 177 15.99 2.20 -14.29
CA VAL A 177 16.90 2.64 -13.23
C VAL A 177 17.42 4.03 -13.60
N LYS A 178 17.14 5.00 -12.76
CA LYS A 178 17.56 6.41 -12.94
C LYS A 178 18.94 6.66 -12.35
N ARG A 179 19.18 6.13 -11.15
CA ARG A 179 20.43 6.25 -10.39
C ARG A 179 20.45 5.32 -9.19
N GLN A 180 21.60 5.22 -8.55
CA GLN A 180 21.72 4.65 -7.22
C GLN A 180 21.15 5.61 -6.17
N LEU A 181 20.65 5.08 -5.07
CA LEU A 181 20.26 5.85 -3.87
C LEU A 181 21.51 6.24 -3.07
N THR A 182 21.45 7.38 -2.41
CA THR A 182 22.46 7.78 -1.42
C THR A 182 22.29 6.99 -0.12
N ASP A 183 23.28 7.02 0.77
CA ASP A 183 23.19 6.35 2.07
C ASP A 183 22.08 6.95 2.95
N GLU A 184 21.86 8.26 2.85
CA GLU A 184 20.78 8.96 3.57
C GLU A 184 19.40 8.53 3.07
N GLU A 185 19.24 8.38 1.75
CA GLU A 185 17.97 7.90 1.16
C GLU A 185 17.68 6.47 1.61
N VAL A 186 18.68 5.59 1.60
CA VAL A 186 18.55 4.21 2.08
C VAL A 186 18.20 4.18 3.57
N ALA A 187 18.89 4.96 4.40
CA ALA A 187 18.59 5.05 5.83
C ALA A 187 17.15 5.57 6.08
N GLY A 188 16.67 6.49 5.25
CA GLY A 188 15.32 7.02 5.33
C GLY A 188 14.22 5.99 5.02
N LEU A 189 14.51 4.89 4.31
CA LEU A 189 13.52 3.86 3.98
C LEU A 189 12.98 3.15 5.23
N GLU A 190 13.78 3.01 6.27
CA GLU A 190 13.33 2.37 7.50
C GLU A 190 12.16 3.11 8.17
N GLN A 191 12.09 4.43 8.03
CA GLN A 191 11.04 5.22 8.68
C GLN A 191 9.65 4.85 8.14
N PHE A 192 9.55 4.46 6.86
CA PHE A 192 8.26 4.11 6.27
C PHE A 192 7.65 2.88 6.95
N TRP A 193 8.36 1.75 7.02
CA TRP A 193 7.81 0.56 7.63
C TRP A 193 7.64 0.70 9.15
N LYS A 194 8.56 1.41 9.85
CA LYS A 194 8.45 1.69 11.29
C LYS A 194 7.16 2.46 11.62
N ASN A 195 6.81 3.45 10.81
CA ASN A 195 5.55 4.20 10.98
C ASN A 195 4.33 3.25 10.91
N TYR A 196 4.31 2.34 9.94
CA TYR A 196 3.19 1.41 9.78
C TYR A 196 3.09 0.39 10.92
N VAL A 197 4.21 -0.08 11.47
CA VAL A 197 4.19 -0.87 12.71
C VAL A 197 3.57 -0.07 13.86
N GLY A 198 3.92 1.22 13.99
CA GLY A 198 3.32 2.11 14.99
C GLY A 198 1.82 2.34 14.77
N TYR A 199 1.39 2.60 13.54
CA TYR A 199 -0.04 2.78 13.22
C TYR A 199 -0.86 1.54 13.54
N VAL A 200 -0.35 0.33 13.27
CA VAL A 200 -1.02 -0.92 13.64
C VAL A 200 -1.32 -0.98 15.13
N GLN A 201 -0.40 -0.55 16.00
CA GLN A 201 -0.63 -0.54 17.44
C GLN A 201 -1.77 0.41 17.81
N GLN A 202 -1.85 1.58 17.18
CA GLN A 202 -2.93 2.53 17.41
C GLN A 202 -4.28 1.97 16.97
N TYR A 203 -4.38 1.42 15.75
CA TYR A 203 -5.61 0.81 15.23
C TYR A 203 -6.08 -0.34 16.13
N LYS A 204 -5.19 -1.25 16.52
CA LYS A 204 -5.54 -2.35 17.44
C LYS A 204 -6.04 -1.86 18.81
N ALA A 205 -5.46 -0.79 19.33
CA ALA A 205 -5.90 -0.20 20.60
C ALA A 205 -7.30 0.44 20.47
N GLU A 206 -7.57 1.14 19.38
CA GLU A 206 -8.88 1.74 19.10
C GLU A 206 -9.95 0.67 18.86
N ASP A 207 -9.64 -0.39 18.11
CA ASP A 207 -10.54 -1.51 17.86
C ASP A 207 -10.90 -2.25 19.18
N ALA A 208 -9.90 -2.48 20.04
CA ALA A 208 -10.13 -3.09 21.36
C ALA A 208 -11.00 -2.20 22.25
N ALA A 209 -10.77 -0.88 22.28
CA ALA A 209 -11.57 0.07 23.02
C ALA A 209 -13.02 0.13 22.50
N ALA A 210 -13.20 0.10 21.18
CA ALA A 210 -14.52 0.08 20.55
C ALA A 210 -15.29 -1.22 20.86
N ALA A 211 -14.59 -2.36 20.86
CA ALA A 211 -15.18 -3.65 21.23
C ALA A 211 -15.63 -3.68 22.70
N ALA A 212 -14.81 -3.13 23.62
CA ALA A 212 -15.15 -3.06 25.05
C ALA A 212 -16.32 -2.11 25.36
N ALA A 213 -16.53 -1.09 24.53
CA ALA A 213 -17.61 -0.12 24.67
C ALA A 213 -18.94 -0.60 24.04
N ALA A 214 -18.94 -1.72 23.31
CA ALA A 214 -20.15 -2.27 22.68
C ALA A 214 -21.07 -2.88 23.77
N PRO A 215 -22.39 -2.55 23.81
CA PRO A 215 -23.31 -3.19 24.75
C PRO A 215 -23.39 -4.69 24.46
N ALA A 216 -23.39 -5.50 25.53
CA ALA A 216 -23.60 -6.94 25.42
C ALA A 216 -24.88 -7.19 24.61
N SER A 217 -24.74 -7.96 23.51
CA SER A 217 -25.92 -8.37 22.74
C SER A 217 -26.79 -9.30 23.58
N SER A 218 -27.94 -8.78 23.97
CA SER A 218 -29.03 -9.56 24.61
C SER A 218 -29.72 -10.43 23.57
#